data_557edf351efac80b10f9cbe5a804a8a4
#
_entry.id   557edf351efac80b10f9cbe5a804a8a4
#
_cell.length_a   1.000
_cell.length_b   1.000
_cell.length_c   1.000
_cell.angle_alpha   90.00
_cell.angle_beta   90.00
_cell.angle_gamma   90.00
#
_symmetry.space_group_name_H-M   'P 1'
#
loop_
_entity.id
_entity.type
_entity.pdbx_description
1 polymer ?
#
loop_
_entity_poly.entity_id
_entity_poly.type
_entity_poly.pdbx_seq_one_letter_code
_entity_poly.pdbx_strand_id
1 'polypeptide(L)'
;MEPCDLTAAAAAAKLQDGSLTAEALTRSCLERAEEREPVVKAFAWLDPVLAIANARQVDKRYARGVLHGLPLGVKDMIDTADMPTTHNSPIYEGLRQGRDAACVAVARGEGAVVFGKTDTVEFAAGGRRALTRNPHDPNRTPGGSSSGSAAAVAAGMVPIAFGTQTGGSLIRPASFCGVFGMKPTHGVVNSEGAKRYSHTLDTIGWYGKAAADLRLVAQAFRLFGLETPLGKSVKQLRIGLCRGPNWTMAAAESRNALDLAAKRLETAGAVVEEVVLPAAFDEITEAQRIVLLGEGRGAFLGEYLAAHALLHEDFRDRAENKFGITPERMRWAYDLASDCRKLWDALFPPYDAILAVAAVGEAPVGRQDTGNPVFNAMWTLLHVPCIGMPCMTGPNNMPVGVQIIGPRFGDAALLDVAEVVAPIVGG
;
A
#
# COMPACT_ATOMS: atom_id res chain seq x y z
N MET A 1 -14.15 8.30 22.79
CA MET A 1 -13.40 7.74 21.64
C MET A 1 -14.04 6.40 21.33
N GLU A 2 -14.61 6.27 20.16
CA GLU A 2 -15.24 5.03 19.72
C GLU A 2 -14.17 3.96 19.43
N PRO A 3 -14.49 2.66 19.58
CA PRO A 3 -13.52 1.60 19.27
C PRO A 3 -12.91 1.70 17.88
N CYS A 4 -13.67 2.08 16.84
CA CYS A 4 -13.20 2.28 15.47
C CYS A 4 -12.20 3.46 15.32
N ASP A 5 -12.11 4.37 16.29
CA ASP A 5 -11.13 5.47 16.24
C ASP A 5 -9.73 5.03 16.68
N LEU A 6 -9.61 3.92 17.40
CA LEU A 6 -8.33 3.38 17.84
C LEU A 6 -7.41 3.06 16.64
N THR A 7 -6.10 3.18 16.86
CA THR A 7 -5.11 2.56 15.97
C THR A 7 -5.21 1.03 16.09
N ALA A 8 -4.75 0.29 15.10
CA ALA A 8 -4.76 -1.16 15.17
C ALA A 8 -3.95 -1.69 16.36
N ALA A 9 -2.80 -1.07 16.63
CA ALA A 9 -1.94 -1.43 17.77
C ALA A 9 -2.65 -1.18 19.11
N ALA A 10 -3.33 -0.05 19.26
CA ALA A 10 -4.11 0.26 20.48
C ALA A 10 -5.32 -0.68 20.66
N ALA A 11 -6.01 -0.99 19.56
CA ALA A 11 -7.11 -1.96 19.58
C ALA A 11 -6.62 -3.37 19.91
N ALA A 12 -5.49 -3.82 19.29
CA ALA A 12 -4.88 -5.11 19.57
C ALA A 12 -4.52 -5.28 21.05
N ALA A 13 -3.96 -4.26 21.69
CA ALA A 13 -3.64 -4.30 23.12
C ALA A 13 -4.92 -4.56 23.96
N LYS A 14 -6.03 -3.85 23.66
CA LYS A 14 -7.31 -4.00 24.35
C LYS A 14 -8.00 -5.34 24.06
N LEU A 15 -7.80 -5.89 22.86
CA LEU A 15 -8.29 -7.22 22.49
C LEU A 15 -7.49 -8.32 23.22
N GLN A 16 -6.19 -8.11 23.41
CA GLN A 16 -5.32 -9.06 24.12
C GLN A 16 -5.62 -9.09 25.62
N ASP A 17 -5.84 -7.93 26.28
CA ASP A 17 -6.16 -7.85 27.72
C ASP A 17 -7.65 -8.13 28.02
N GLY A 18 -8.50 -8.26 26.97
CA GLY A 18 -9.91 -8.58 27.09
C GLY A 18 -10.82 -7.39 27.45
N SER A 19 -10.29 -6.16 27.49
CA SER A 19 -11.09 -4.95 27.69
C SER A 19 -11.90 -4.53 26.46
N LEU A 20 -11.65 -5.16 25.31
CA LEU A 20 -12.38 -5.04 24.06
C LEU A 20 -12.60 -6.43 23.47
N THR A 21 -13.76 -6.67 22.82
CA THR A 21 -14.03 -7.89 22.06
C THR A 21 -13.97 -7.65 20.56
N ALA A 22 -13.69 -8.68 19.77
CA ALA A 22 -13.71 -8.60 18.32
C ALA A 22 -15.09 -8.19 17.81
N GLU A 23 -16.17 -8.70 18.40
CA GLU A 23 -17.54 -8.29 18.04
C GLU A 23 -17.77 -6.81 18.31
N ALA A 24 -17.38 -6.27 19.47
CA ALA A 24 -17.58 -4.86 19.80
C ALA A 24 -16.81 -3.92 18.85
N LEU A 25 -15.55 -4.24 18.53
CA LEU A 25 -14.76 -3.48 17.58
C LEU A 25 -15.36 -3.55 16.17
N THR A 26 -15.76 -4.76 15.73
CA THR A 26 -16.38 -4.95 14.41
C THR A 26 -17.69 -4.18 14.28
N ARG A 27 -18.53 -4.15 15.31
CA ARG A 27 -19.76 -3.34 15.32
C ARG A 27 -19.47 -1.86 15.19
N SER A 28 -18.54 -1.33 15.97
CA SER A 28 -18.14 0.08 15.87
C SER A 28 -17.61 0.43 14.46
N CYS A 29 -16.84 -0.48 13.84
CA CYS A 29 -16.39 -0.30 12.46
C CYS A 29 -17.55 -0.36 11.44
N LEU A 30 -18.56 -1.22 11.66
CA LEU A 30 -19.75 -1.30 10.80
C LEU A 30 -20.61 -0.04 10.92
N GLU A 31 -20.82 0.49 12.11
CA GLU A 31 -21.53 1.76 12.34
C GLU A 31 -20.82 2.93 11.62
N ARG A 32 -19.49 2.98 11.71
CA ARG A 32 -18.69 3.95 10.94
C ARG A 32 -18.79 3.71 9.42
N ALA A 33 -18.83 2.48 8.97
CA ALA A 33 -19.02 2.17 7.56
C ALA A 33 -20.42 2.60 7.09
N GLU A 34 -21.48 2.34 7.86
CA GLU A 34 -22.85 2.78 7.54
C GLU A 34 -22.93 4.31 7.38
N GLU A 35 -22.23 5.07 8.24
CA GLU A 35 -22.16 6.52 8.17
C GLU A 35 -21.39 7.02 6.94
N ARG A 36 -20.24 6.43 6.63
CA ARG A 36 -19.27 6.98 5.68
C ARG A 36 -19.38 6.40 4.27
N GLU A 37 -19.80 5.13 4.14
CA GLU A 37 -19.83 4.39 2.87
C GLU A 37 -20.73 5.02 1.79
N PRO A 38 -21.88 5.66 2.11
CA PRO A 38 -22.69 6.35 1.11
C PRO A 38 -21.93 7.42 0.32
N VAL A 39 -20.91 8.04 0.96
CA VAL A 39 -20.07 9.07 0.34
C VAL A 39 -18.78 8.50 -0.18
N VAL A 40 -18.04 7.72 0.64
CA VAL A 40 -16.68 7.26 0.35
C VAL A 40 -16.64 6.10 -0.64
N LYS A 41 -17.59 5.17 -0.56
CA LYS A 41 -17.68 3.98 -1.43
C LYS A 41 -16.38 3.17 -1.43
N ALA A 42 -15.90 2.84 -0.23
CA ALA A 42 -14.64 2.16 -0.06
C ALA A 42 -14.71 0.64 -0.29
N PHE A 43 -15.92 0.05 -0.20
CA PHE A 43 -16.10 -1.40 -0.33
C PHE A 43 -16.73 -1.79 -1.65
N ALA A 44 -16.12 -2.76 -2.34
CA ALA A 44 -16.73 -3.48 -3.45
C ALA A 44 -17.76 -4.51 -2.94
N TRP A 45 -17.52 -5.05 -1.74
CA TRP A 45 -18.43 -5.96 -1.07
C TRP A 45 -18.28 -5.89 0.45
N LEU A 46 -19.39 -5.78 1.16
CA LEU A 46 -19.46 -5.77 2.62
C LEU A 46 -20.76 -6.45 3.06
N ASP A 47 -20.66 -7.44 3.94
CA ASP A 47 -21.80 -8.10 4.58
C ASP A 47 -21.67 -7.98 6.10
N PRO A 48 -22.46 -7.10 6.75
CA PRO A 48 -22.43 -6.91 8.20
C PRO A 48 -22.71 -8.19 9.00
N VAL A 49 -23.59 -9.07 8.49
CA VAL A 49 -23.95 -10.33 9.18
C VAL A 49 -22.74 -11.26 9.20
N LEU A 50 -22.07 -11.41 8.05
CA LEU A 50 -20.87 -12.24 7.95
C LEU A 50 -19.72 -11.66 8.79
N ALA A 51 -19.49 -10.36 8.76
CA ALA A 51 -18.43 -9.71 9.56
C ALA A 51 -18.63 -9.94 11.06
N ILE A 52 -19.86 -9.80 11.58
CA ILE A 52 -20.20 -10.08 12.99
C ILE A 52 -20.04 -11.56 13.30
N ALA A 53 -20.49 -12.46 12.41
CA ALA A 53 -20.34 -13.91 12.62
C ALA A 53 -18.87 -14.30 12.73
N ASN A 54 -18.01 -13.75 11.85
CA ASN A 54 -16.57 -13.98 11.89
C ASN A 54 -15.94 -13.43 13.19
N ALA A 55 -16.31 -12.23 13.62
CA ALA A 55 -15.84 -11.64 14.87
C ALA A 55 -16.18 -12.50 16.09
N ARG A 56 -17.42 -12.98 16.18
CA ARG A 56 -17.87 -13.90 17.23
C ARG A 56 -17.11 -15.23 17.26
N GLN A 57 -16.69 -15.73 16.09
CA GLN A 57 -15.85 -16.94 16.01
C GLN A 57 -14.44 -16.68 16.53
N VAL A 58 -13.90 -15.48 16.23
CA VAL A 58 -12.58 -15.07 16.72
C VAL A 58 -12.59 -14.88 18.24
N ASP A 59 -13.64 -14.28 18.83
CA ASP A 59 -13.78 -14.11 20.28
C ASP A 59 -13.76 -15.43 21.06
N LYS A 60 -14.15 -16.55 20.41
CA LYS A 60 -14.12 -17.88 21.04
C LYS A 60 -12.74 -18.56 21.00
N ARG A 61 -11.77 -18.00 20.29
CA ARG A 61 -10.44 -18.62 20.17
C ARG A 61 -9.66 -18.49 21.49
N TYR A 62 -9.07 -19.60 21.93
CA TYR A 62 -8.18 -19.62 23.08
C TYR A 62 -6.82 -18.97 22.77
N ALA A 63 -6.22 -19.34 21.63
CA ALA A 63 -4.96 -18.76 21.17
C ALA A 63 -5.22 -17.46 20.41
N ARG A 64 -4.60 -16.38 20.89
CA ARG A 64 -4.71 -15.03 20.31
C ARG A 64 -3.42 -14.68 19.58
N GLY A 65 -3.49 -14.67 18.24
CA GLY A 65 -2.41 -14.15 17.41
C GLY A 65 -2.32 -12.61 17.47
N VAL A 66 -1.33 -12.06 16.82
CA VAL A 66 -1.04 -10.59 16.88
C VAL A 66 -2.15 -9.74 16.24
N LEU A 67 -2.94 -10.29 15.31
CA LEU A 67 -4.07 -9.60 14.66
C LEU A 67 -5.42 -9.99 15.28
N HIS A 68 -5.43 -10.67 16.42
CA HIS A 68 -6.65 -11.18 17.04
C HIS A 68 -7.74 -10.11 17.17
N GLY A 69 -8.89 -10.36 16.53
CA GLY A 69 -10.09 -9.52 16.61
C GLY A 69 -10.06 -8.23 15.78
N LEU A 70 -8.96 -7.93 15.08
CA LEU A 70 -8.86 -6.73 14.26
C LEU A 70 -9.65 -6.88 12.95
N PRO A 71 -10.61 -5.95 12.65
CA PRO A 71 -11.25 -5.87 11.34
C PRO A 71 -10.23 -5.52 10.25
N LEU A 72 -10.18 -6.35 9.19
CA LEU A 72 -9.27 -6.23 8.07
C LEU A 72 -10.03 -6.01 6.76
N GLY A 73 -9.80 -4.88 6.09
CA GLY A 73 -10.21 -4.67 4.71
C GLY A 73 -9.28 -5.41 3.74
N VAL A 74 -9.84 -6.15 2.78
CA VAL A 74 -9.04 -6.91 1.81
C VAL A 74 -9.32 -6.39 0.40
N LYS A 75 -8.29 -5.85 -0.28
CA LYS A 75 -8.43 -5.34 -1.66
C LYS A 75 -9.04 -6.40 -2.57
N ASP A 76 -9.99 -5.98 -3.42
CA ASP A 76 -10.73 -6.88 -4.32
C ASP A 76 -9.89 -7.41 -5.52
N MET A 77 -8.63 -7.62 -5.26
CA MET A 77 -7.64 -8.35 -6.08
C MET A 77 -7.15 -9.62 -5.40
N ILE A 78 -7.49 -9.78 -4.11
CA ILE A 78 -6.98 -10.80 -3.20
C ILE A 78 -8.15 -11.71 -2.82
N ASP A 79 -8.01 -13.00 -3.05
CA ASP A 79 -9.06 -13.98 -2.82
C ASP A 79 -9.39 -14.17 -1.33
N THR A 80 -10.67 -14.33 -1.06
CA THR A 80 -11.20 -14.71 0.25
C THR A 80 -12.17 -15.89 0.08
N ALA A 81 -12.14 -16.83 1.01
CA ALA A 81 -12.94 -18.05 0.92
C ALA A 81 -14.45 -17.79 0.96
N ASP A 82 -14.86 -16.77 1.70
CA ASP A 82 -16.23 -16.48 2.09
C ASP A 82 -16.88 -15.28 1.38
N MET A 83 -16.10 -14.54 0.56
CA MET A 83 -16.57 -13.33 -0.14
C MET A 83 -16.26 -13.42 -1.64
N PRO A 84 -16.98 -12.68 -2.51
CA PRO A 84 -16.62 -12.61 -3.91
C PRO A 84 -15.31 -11.86 -4.11
N THR A 85 -14.57 -12.19 -5.18
CA THR A 85 -13.41 -11.46 -5.67
C THR A 85 -13.64 -11.15 -7.14
N THR A 86 -13.95 -9.88 -7.44
CA THR A 86 -14.43 -9.45 -8.76
C THR A 86 -13.36 -8.74 -9.58
N HIS A 87 -12.25 -8.31 -8.96
CA HIS A 87 -11.19 -7.54 -9.59
C HIS A 87 -11.70 -6.24 -10.27
N ASN A 88 -12.87 -5.75 -9.88
CA ASN A 88 -13.61 -4.68 -10.54
C ASN A 88 -13.84 -4.93 -12.04
N SER A 89 -14.03 -6.20 -12.44
CA SER A 89 -14.21 -6.61 -13.85
C SER A 89 -15.50 -7.43 -14.01
N PRO A 90 -16.34 -7.13 -15.01
CA PRO A 90 -17.56 -7.89 -15.29
C PRO A 90 -17.28 -9.36 -15.64
N ILE A 91 -16.03 -9.70 -16.03
CA ILE A 91 -15.62 -11.09 -16.29
C ILE A 91 -15.76 -11.95 -15.03
N TYR A 92 -15.58 -11.35 -13.86
CA TYR A 92 -15.54 -12.04 -12.56
C TYR A 92 -16.71 -11.65 -11.66
N GLU A 93 -17.77 -11.07 -12.22
CA GLU A 93 -18.94 -10.68 -11.45
C GLU A 93 -19.54 -11.89 -10.71
N GLY A 94 -19.71 -11.74 -9.39
CA GLY A 94 -20.26 -12.79 -8.53
C GLY A 94 -19.35 -14.02 -8.28
N LEU A 95 -18.13 -14.05 -8.84
CA LEU A 95 -17.22 -15.16 -8.67
C LEU A 95 -16.75 -15.26 -7.21
N ARG A 96 -16.88 -16.45 -6.63
CA ARG A 96 -16.33 -16.82 -5.32
C ARG A 96 -15.27 -17.88 -5.51
N GLN A 97 -14.06 -17.61 -5.05
CA GLN A 97 -12.92 -18.55 -5.21
C GLN A 97 -12.99 -19.76 -4.28
N GLY A 98 -13.74 -19.64 -3.16
CA GLY A 98 -13.88 -20.73 -2.17
C GLY A 98 -12.62 -21.05 -1.37
N ARG A 99 -11.56 -20.23 -1.54
CA ARG A 99 -10.31 -20.33 -0.78
C ARG A 99 -9.76 -18.94 -0.47
N ASP A 100 -9.01 -18.82 0.62
CA ASP A 100 -8.25 -17.63 0.94
C ASP A 100 -6.95 -17.57 0.12
N ALA A 101 -6.56 -16.38 -0.27
CA ALA A 101 -5.19 -16.10 -0.69
C ALA A 101 -4.22 -16.33 0.48
N ALA A 102 -2.96 -16.67 0.18
CA ALA A 102 -1.96 -16.99 1.21
C ALA A 102 -1.84 -15.89 2.29
N CYS A 103 -1.85 -14.61 1.90
CA CYS A 103 -1.79 -13.50 2.86
C CYS A 103 -3.05 -13.40 3.73
N VAL A 104 -4.24 -13.73 3.21
CA VAL A 104 -5.49 -13.75 3.98
C VAL A 104 -5.50 -14.93 4.94
N ALA A 105 -5.02 -16.10 4.52
CA ALA A 105 -4.90 -17.27 5.37
C ALA A 105 -3.98 -17.01 6.58
N VAL A 106 -2.84 -16.31 6.35
CA VAL A 106 -1.95 -15.85 7.43
C VAL A 106 -2.69 -14.91 8.38
N ALA A 107 -3.36 -13.89 7.85
CA ALA A 107 -4.07 -12.90 8.67
C ALA A 107 -5.18 -13.55 9.52
N ARG A 108 -5.99 -14.48 8.92
CA ARG A 108 -6.99 -15.26 9.66
C ARG A 108 -6.36 -16.19 10.69
N GLY A 109 -5.21 -16.79 10.36
CA GLY A 109 -4.43 -17.62 11.30
C GLY A 109 -4.02 -16.81 12.54
N GLU A 110 -3.60 -15.58 12.35
CA GLU A 110 -3.26 -14.62 13.41
C GLU A 110 -4.49 -13.95 14.05
N GLY A 111 -5.70 -14.33 13.65
CA GLY A 111 -6.95 -13.94 14.29
C GLY A 111 -7.62 -12.68 13.72
N ALA A 112 -7.20 -12.18 12.58
CA ALA A 112 -7.90 -11.07 11.92
C ALA A 112 -9.34 -11.44 11.52
N VAL A 113 -10.25 -10.47 11.62
CA VAL A 113 -11.62 -10.55 11.12
C VAL A 113 -11.65 -9.97 9.72
N VAL A 114 -11.76 -10.78 8.67
CA VAL A 114 -11.95 -10.25 7.31
C VAL A 114 -13.29 -9.52 7.28
N PHE A 115 -13.21 -8.20 7.14
CA PHE A 115 -14.35 -7.29 7.28
C PHE A 115 -15.12 -7.14 5.99
N GLY A 116 -14.42 -6.97 4.86
CA GLY A 116 -15.01 -6.78 3.54
C GLY A 116 -13.96 -6.68 2.45
N LYS A 117 -14.42 -6.66 1.18
CA LYS A 117 -13.58 -6.46 0.00
C LYS A 117 -13.52 -4.99 -0.34
N THR A 118 -12.33 -4.40 -0.30
CA THR A 118 -12.16 -2.97 -0.61
C THR A 118 -12.02 -2.74 -2.12
N ASP A 119 -12.64 -1.66 -2.59
CA ASP A 119 -12.72 -1.32 -4.01
C ASP A 119 -11.34 -1.02 -4.64
N THR A 120 -11.23 -1.29 -5.92
CA THR A 120 -9.98 -1.19 -6.69
C THR A 120 -10.23 -0.72 -8.12
N VAL A 121 -9.22 -0.21 -8.76
CA VAL A 121 -9.18 -0.07 -10.22
C VAL A 121 -9.14 -1.47 -10.83
N GLU A 122 -9.80 -1.67 -11.99
CA GLU A 122 -9.89 -2.98 -12.65
C GLU A 122 -8.51 -3.63 -12.80
N PHE A 123 -8.41 -4.88 -12.33
CA PHE A 123 -7.16 -5.67 -12.27
C PHE A 123 -5.96 -4.94 -11.65
N ALA A 124 -6.20 -3.93 -10.83
CA ALA A 124 -5.19 -3.04 -10.26
C ALA A 124 -4.29 -2.33 -11.31
N ALA A 125 -4.67 -2.30 -12.56
CA ALA A 125 -3.80 -1.92 -13.67
C ALA A 125 -4.32 -0.79 -14.57
N GLY A 126 -5.62 -0.57 -14.64
CA GLY A 126 -6.24 0.41 -15.55
C GLY A 126 -7.72 0.12 -15.75
N GLY A 127 -8.24 0.29 -16.95
CA GLY A 127 -9.61 -0.06 -17.29
C GLY A 127 -10.65 0.71 -16.48
N ARG A 128 -11.62 -0.01 -15.92
CA ARG A 128 -12.70 0.55 -15.12
C ARG A 128 -12.18 1.14 -13.82
N ARG A 129 -12.62 2.36 -13.51
CA ARG A 129 -12.16 3.08 -12.32
C ARG A 129 -12.90 2.61 -11.06
N ALA A 130 -12.23 2.72 -9.92
CA ALA A 130 -12.85 2.54 -8.62
C ALA A 130 -13.99 3.55 -8.41
N LEU A 131 -15.03 3.13 -7.70
CA LEU A 131 -16.12 4.03 -7.29
C LEU A 131 -15.73 4.88 -6.09
N THR A 132 -14.68 4.49 -5.38
CA THR A 132 -14.19 5.12 -4.16
C THR A 132 -13.85 6.59 -4.36
N ARG A 133 -14.21 7.38 -3.37
CA ARG A 133 -13.93 8.81 -3.27
C ARG A 133 -12.98 9.09 -2.12
N ASN A 134 -12.24 10.19 -2.19
CA ASN A 134 -11.34 10.58 -1.12
C ASN A 134 -12.14 10.98 0.14
N PRO A 135 -11.82 10.45 1.33
CA PRO A 135 -12.55 10.77 2.56
C PRO A 135 -12.46 12.22 3.00
N HIS A 136 -11.43 12.96 2.56
CA HIS A 136 -11.21 14.38 2.87
C HIS A 136 -11.98 15.32 1.93
N ASP A 137 -12.10 14.93 0.64
CA ASP A 137 -12.87 15.64 -0.38
C ASP A 137 -13.45 14.64 -1.38
N PRO A 138 -14.80 14.40 -1.36
CA PRO A 138 -15.44 13.43 -2.25
C PRO A 138 -15.32 13.75 -3.76
N ASN A 139 -14.90 14.96 -4.11
CA ASN A 139 -14.68 15.36 -5.49
C ASN A 139 -13.29 14.98 -6.00
N ARG A 140 -12.43 14.43 -5.14
CA ARG A 140 -11.06 14.03 -5.47
C ARG A 140 -10.88 12.53 -5.42
N THR A 141 -9.88 12.05 -6.13
CA THR A 141 -9.47 10.65 -6.09
C THR A 141 -8.84 10.30 -4.73
N PRO A 142 -9.08 9.08 -4.19
CA PRO A 142 -8.28 8.57 -3.06
C PRO A 142 -6.90 8.07 -3.50
N GLY A 143 -6.58 8.18 -4.78
CA GLY A 143 -5.48 7.47 -5.41
C GLY A 143 -5.89 6.05 -5.84
N GLY A 144 -4.94 5.28 -6.34
CA GLY A 144 -5.18 3.92 -6.78
C GLY A 144 -3.86 3.18 -7.10
N SER A 145 -3.98 1.90 -7.34
CA SER A 145 -5.19 1.09 -7.52
C SER A 145 -5.86 0.63 -6.21
N SER A 146 -5.19 0.70 -5.03
CA SER A 146 -5.75 0.30 -3.73
C SER A 146 -6.64 1.41 -3.14
N SER A 147 -7.60 1.89 -3.95
CA SER A 147 -8.44 3.05 -3.68
C SER A 147 -9.27 2.87 -2.40
N GLY A 148 -10.05 1.81 -2.34
CA GLY A 148 -10.91 1.51 -1.20
C GLY A 148 -10.12 1.20 0.08
N SER A 149 -8.96 0.53 -0.04
CA SER A 149 -8.16 0.15 1.13
C SER A 149 -7.64 1.37 1.90
N ALA A 150 -7.02 2.33 1.21
CA ALA A 150 -6.53 3.56 1.83
C ALA A 150 -7.70 4.41 2.37
N ALA A 151 -8.78 4.54 1.58
CA ALA A 151 -9.95 5.31 1.97
C ALA A 151 -10.68 4.72 3.17
N ALA A 152 -10.83 3.39 3.27
CA ALA A 152 -11.48 2.73 4.41
C ALA A 152 -10.72 2.97 5.72
N VAL A 153 -9.38 2.91 5.70
CA VAL A 153 -8.55 3.21 6.87
C VAL A 153 -8.64 4.70 7.22
N ALA A 154 -8.54 5.60 6.24
CA ALA A 154 -8.63 7.05 6.46
C ALA A 154 -9.99 7.48 7.02
N ALA A 155 -11.07 6.83 6.56
CA ALA A 155 -12.42 7.09 7.05
C ALA A 155 -12.75 6.42 8.40
N GLY A 156 -11.83 5.63 8.96
CA GLY A 156 -12.01 4.92 10.22
C GLY A 156 -12.95 3.71 10.15
N MET A 157 -13.26 3.21 8.96
CA MET A 157 -14.13 2.05 8.76
C MET A 157 -13.44 0.73 9.13
N VAL A 158 -12.12 0.67 9.00
CA VAL A 158 -11.28 -0.44 9.47
C VAL A 158 -9.95 0.09 10.00
N PRO A 159 -9.34 -0.57 11.00
CA PRO A 159 -8.03 -0.16 11.51
C PRO A 159 -6.88 -0.49 10.56
N ILE A 160 -6.99 -1.56 9.76
CA ILE A 160 -6.00 -2.01 8.79
C ILE A 160 -6.67 -2.49 7.50
N ALA A 161 -5.95 -2.38 6.39
CA ALA A 161 -6.41 -2.91 5.10
C ALA A 161 -5.25 -3.40 4.24
N PHE A 162 -5.43 -4.53 3.54
CA PHE A 162 -4.49 -5.00 2.52
C PHE A 162 -4.66 -4.25 1.19
N GLY A 163 -3.55 -3.99 0.54
CA GLY A 163 -3.47 -3.44 -0.80
C GLY A 163 -2.36 -4.11 -1.61
N THR A 164 -2.18 -3.66 -2.85
CA THR A 164 -1.12 -4.14 -3.74
C THR A 164 -0.43 -2.98 -4.44
N GLN A 165 0.84 -3.14 -4.80
CA GLN A 165 1.58 -2.16 -5.58
C GLN A 165 2.38 -2.82 -6.71
N THR A 166 2.17 -2.31 -7.93
CA THR A 166 2.93 -2.64 -9.14
C THR A 166 3.75 -1.43 -9.63
N GLY A 167 3.25 -0.24 -9.37
CA GLY A 167 3.92 1.04 -9.60
C GLY A 167 3.96 1.89 -8.34
N GLY A 168 2.82 2.48 -7.97
CA GLY A 168 2.68 3.33 -6.79
C GLY A 168 1.40 3.09 -5.98
N SER A 169 0.78 1.92 -6.15
CA SER A 169 -0.61 1.66 -5.73
C SER A 169 -0.81 1.39 -4.23
N LEU A 170 0.22 1.52 -3.40
CA LEU A 170 0.16 1.55 -1.93
C LEU A 170 0.55 2.94 -1.40
N ILE A 171 1.73 3.41 -1.79
CA ILE A 171 2.33 4.62 -1.23
C ILE A 171 1.57 5.87 -1.68
N ARG A 172 1.16 5.94 -2.97
CA ARG A 172 0.40 7.10 -3.48
C ARG A 172 -0.99 7.25 -2.82
N PRO A 173 -1.84 6.20 -2.72
CA PRO A 173 -3.08 6.30 -1.97
C PRO A 173 -2.87 6.62 -0.49
N ALA A 174 -1.80 6.12 0.16
CA ALA A 174 -1.48 6.49 1.52
C ALA A 174 -1.27 8.01 1.67
N SER A 175 -0.50 8.62 0.74
CA SER A 175 -0.29 10.08 0.70
C SER A 175 -1.60 10.84 0.50
N PHE A 176 -2.41 10.45 -0.46
CA PHE A 176 -3.66 11.15 -0.83
C PHE A 176 -4.76 11.01 0.22
N CYS A 177 -4.77 9.93 0.98
CA CYS A 177 -5.74 9.69 2.05
C CYS A 177 -5.22 10.05 3.45
N GLY A 178 -3.96 10.46 3.59
CA GLY A 178 -3.38 10.86 4.87
C GLY A 178 -3.25 9.69 5.86
N VAL A 179 -2.88 8.51 5.39
CA VAL A 179 -2.67 7.31 6.20
C VAL A 179 -1.25 6.76 6.04
N PHE A 180 -0.86 5.86 6.91
CA PHE A 180 0.37 5.10 6.75
C PHE A 180 0.15 3.94 5.78
N GLY A 181 1.14 3.70 4.90
CA GLY A 181 1.12 2.58 3.97
C GLY A 181 2.48 1.92 3.87
N MET A 182 2.53 0.60 3.93
CA MET A 182 3.76 -0.16 3.76
C MET A 182 3.70 -1.00 2.49
N LYS A 183 4.69 -0.82 1.63
CA LYS A 183 5.10 -1.76 0.61
C LYS A 183 6.33 -2.50 1.13
N PRO A 184 6.22 -3.75 1.57
CA PRO A 184 7.38 -4.49 2.04
C PRO A 184 8.35 -4.82 0.89
N THR A 185 9.49 -5.40 1.20
CA THR A 185 10.39 -5.99 0.22
C THR A 185 9.62 -6.93 -0.69
N HIS A 186 9.88 -6.87 -2.00
CA HIS A 186 9.21 -7.76 -2.96
C HIS A 186 9.46 -9.24 -2.62
N GLY A 187 8.39 -10.02 -2.62
CA GLY A 187 8.44 -11.47 -2.40
C GLY A 187 8.45 -11.93 -0.94
N VAL A 188 8.53 -11.03 0.06
CA VAL A 188 8.47 -11.44 1.48
C VAL A 188 7.05 -11.80 1.95
N VAL A 189 6.03 -11.30 1.27
CA VAL A 189 4.63 -11.71 1.47
C VAL A 189 4.21 -12.54 0.29
N ASN A 190 3.73 -13.77 0.55
CA ASN A 190 3.26 -14.67 -0.50
C ASN A 190 2.00 -14.11 -1.17
N SER A 191 2.05 -13.95 -2.49
CA SER A 191 0.97 -13.40 -3.31
C SER A 191 0.10 -14.45 -4.01
N GLU A 192 0.20 -15.74 -3.63
CA GLU A 192 -0.70 -16.77 -4.16
C GLU A 192 -2.16 -16.44 -3.80
N GLY A 193 -3.05 -16.58 -4.77
CA GLY A 193 -4.46 -16.20 -4.63
C GLY A 193 -4.72 -14.69 -4.76
N ALA A 194 -3.73 -13.91 -5.19
CA ALA A 194 -3.93 -12.54 -5.66
C ALA A 194 -3.77 -12.50 -7.19
N LYS A 195 -4.69 -11.82 -7.88
CA LYS A 195 -4.57 -11.62 -9.33
C LYS A 195 -3.34 -10.77 -9.62
N ARG A 196 -2.39 -11.34 -10.38
CA ARG A 196 -1.13 -10.67 -10.71
C ARG A 196 -1.22 -9.94 -12.04
N TYR A 197 -0.66 -8.73 -12.06
CA TYR A 197 -0.36 -7.98 -13.27
C TYR A 197 1.09 -8.18 -13.71
N SER A 198 2.02 -8.16 -12.76
CA SER A 198 3.45 -8.30 -13.02
C SER A 198 4.08 -9.19 -11.94
N HIS A 199 4.74 -10.27 -12.38
CA HIS A 199 5.39 -11.20 -11.44
C HIS A 199 6.56 -10.58 -10.69
N THR A 200 7.28 -9.65 -11.35
CA THR A 200 8.49 -9.03 -10.80
C THR A 200 8.22 -7.71 -10.07
N LEU A 201 7.01 -7.16 -10.15
CA LEU A 201 6.68 -5.89 -9.52
C LEU A 201 5.63 -6.01 -8.42
N ASP A 202 4.60 -6.87 -8.61
CA ASP A 202 3.47 -6.93 -7.71
C ASP A 202 3.89 -7.29 -6.30
N THR A 203 3.54 -6.42 -5.38
CA THR A 203 3.83 -6.58 -3.96
C THR A 203 2.56 -6.36 -3.16
N ILE A 204 2.22 -7.30 -2.28
CA ILE A 204 1.17 -7.12 -1.27
C ILE A 204 1.72 -6.27 -0.14
N GLY A 205 0.94 -5.29 0.28
CA GLY A 205 1.24 -4.45 1.42
C GLY A 205 -0.04 -4.05 2.15
N TRP A 206 0.07 -3.10 3.05
CA TRP A 206 -1.04 -2.76 3.94
C TRP A 206 -1.01 -1.30 4.37
N TYR A 207 -2.14 -0.88 4.93
CA TYR A 207 -2.38 0.45 5.48
C TYR A 207 -2.73 0.35 6.95
N GLY A 208 -2.43 1.41 7.70
CA GLY A 208 -2.81 1.65 9.07
C GLY A 208 -2.88 3.13 9.39
N LYS A 209 -3.31 3.47 10.59
CA LYS A 209 -3.40 4.85 11.08
C LYS A 209 -2.09 5.35 11.69
N ALA A 210 -1.17 4.43 12.01
CA ALA A 210 0.12 4.72 12.64
C ALA A 210 1.22 3.77 12.15
N ALA A 211 2.49 4.12 12.34
CA ALA A 211 3.62 3.25 12.03
C ALA A 211 3.56 1.93 12.82
N ALA A 212 3.13 1.96 14.08
CA ALA A 212 2.93 0.78 14.92
C ALA A 212 1.89 -0.21 14.34
N ASP A 213 0.87 0.28 13.62
CA ASP A 213 -0.10 -0.57 12.94
C ASP A 213 0.57 -1.37 11.80
N LEU A 214 1.51 -0.73 11.09
CA LEU A 214 2.26 -1.39 10.04
C LEU A 214 3.15 -2.50 10.60
N ARG A 215 3.80 -2.24 11.74
CA ARG A 215 4.60 -3.24 12.45
C ARG A 215 3.77 -4.44 12.90
N LEU A 216 2.58 -4.20 13.42
CA LEU A 216 1.69 -5.27 13.88
C LEU A 216 1.37 -6.27 12.76
N VAL A 217 1.10 -5.77 11.56
CA VAL A 217 0.89 -6.62 10.38
C VAL A 217 2.18 -7.31 9.93
N ALA A 218 3.33 -6.62 9.98
CA ALA A 218 4.64 -7.21 9.68
C ALA A 218 4.98 -8.38 10.63
N GLN A 219 4.60 -8.29 11.91
CA GLN A 219 4.74 -9.39 12.88
C GLN A 219 3.90 -10.60 12.49
N ALA A 220 2.65 -10.40 12.01
CA ALA A 220 1.81 -11.49 11.52
C ALA A 220 2.46 -12.24 10.35
N PHE A 221 3.15 -11.53 9.47
CA PHE A 221 3.91 -12.12 8.35
C PHE A 221 5.32 -12.59 8.75
N ARG A 222 5.74 -12.40 10.01
CA ARG A 222 7.06 -12.80 10.52
C ARG A 222 8.20 -12.30 9.65
N LEU A 223 8.15 -11.01 9.27
CA LEU A 223 9.21 -10.41 8.46
C LEU A 223 10.55 -10.48 9.18
N PHE A 224 11.62 -10.63 8.41
CA PHE A 224 12.98 -10.79 8.97
C PHE A 224 13.41 -9.63 9.86
N GLY A 225 14.04 -9.92 10.99
CA GLY A 225 14.70 -8.95 11.86
C GLY A 225 13.78 -8.22 12.85
N LEU A 226 12.48 -8.56 12.92
CA LEU A 226 11.53 -7.90 13.85
C LEU A 226 11.85 -8.16 15.32
N GLU A 227 12.55 -9.26 15.63
CA GLU A 227 13.02 -9.63 16.97
C GLU A 227 14.23 -8.83 17.44
N THR A 228 14.87 -8.07 16.56
CA THR A 228 16.09 -7.31 16.86
C THR A 228 15.84 -5.82 16.54
N PRO A 229 15.22 -5.05 17.46
CA PRO A 229 14.97 -3.64 17.24
C PRO A 229 16.24 -2.84 17.01
N LEU A 230 16.18 -1.84 16.11
CA LEU A 230 17.32 -0.95 15.82
C LEU A 230 17.77 -0.17 17.06
N GLY A 231 16.83 0.16 17.97
CA GLY A 231 17.12 0.81 19.25
C GLY A 231 17.70 2.22 19.15
N LYS A 232 17.61 2.87 17.97
CA LYS A 232 18.14 4.22 17.74
C LYS A 232 17.11 5.29 18.12
N SER A 233 17.59 6.34 18.79
CA SER A 233 16.84 7.60 18.91
C SER A 233 17.00 8.43 17.63
N VAL A 234 16.16 9.45 17.45
CA VAL A 234 16.23 10.35 16.28
C VAL A 234 17.63 10.97 16.09
N LYS A 235 18.34 11.30 17.18
CA LYS A 235 19.69 11.90 17.15
C LYS A 235 20.77 10.95 16.63
N GLN A 236 20.49 9.67 16.54
CA GLN A 236 21.41 8.65 16.03
C GLN A 236 21.08 8.25 14.59
N LEU A 237 19.98 8.80 14.03
CA LEU A 237 19.58 8.47 12.67
C LEU A 237 20.34 9.31 11.63
N ARG A 238 20.72 8.64 10.55
CA ARG A 238 21.22 9.23 9.32
C ARG A 238 20.22 9.00 8.21
N ILE A 239 19.62 10.06 7.72
CA ILE A 239 18.56 10.06 6.71
C ILE A 239 19.12 10.63 5.41
N GLY A 240 19.09 9.83 4.35
CA GLY A 240 19.41 10.32 3.01
C GLY A 240 18.19 11.03 2.40
N LEU A 241 18.36 12.26 1.93
CA LEU A 241 17.32 13.02 1.21
C LEU A 241 17.46 12.77 -0.29
N CYS A 242 16.49 12.06 -0.89
CA CYS A 242 16.54 11.70 -2.30
C CYS A 242 15.43 12.40 -3.10
N ARG A 243 15.82 13.27 -4.04
CA ARG A 243 14.89 13.90 -4.98
C ARG A 243 14.58 12.99 -6.18
N GLY A 244 15.49 12.11 -6.53
CA GLY A 244 15.33 11.13 -7.62
C GLY A 244 15.31 11.75 -9.03
N PRO A 245 15.32 10.91 -10.08
CA PRO A 245 15.44 11.37 -11.47
C PRO A 245 14.21 12.15 -11.98
N ASN A 246 13.06 11.97 -11.34
CA ASN A 246 11.80 12.59 -11.76
C ASN A 246 11.46 13.86 -10.97
N TRP A 247 12.43 14.48 -10.29
CA TRP A 247 12.19 15.63 -9.40
C TRP A 247 11.44 16.80 -10.05
N THR A 248 11.66 17.05 -11.33
CA THR A 248 10.97 18.11 -12.08
C THR A 248 9.45 17.93 -12.12
N MET A 249 8.96 16.70 -11.94
CA MET A 249 7.53 16.38 -11.91
C MET A 249 6.88 16.60 -10.54
N ALA A 250 7.66 16.83 -9.49
CA ALA A 250 7.10 17.11 -8.16
C ALA A 250 6.38 18.47 -8.18
N ALA A 251 5.13 18.49 -7.73
CA ALA A 251 4.40 19.73 -7.50
C ALA A 251 4.97 20.48 -6.27
N ALA A 252 4.65 21.75 -6.15
CA ALA A 252 5.20 22.59 -5.10
C ALA A 252 4.91 22.05 -3.70
N GLU A 253 3.69 21.56 -3.46
CA GLU A 253 3.29 21.01 -2.17
C GLU A 253 4.08 19.73 -1.79
N SER A 254 4.43 18.88 -2.75
CA SER A 254 5.27 17.71 -2.46
C SER A 254 6.74 18.07 -2.24
N ARG A 255 7.24 19.09 -2.94
CA ARG A 255 8.58 19.66 -2.67
C ARG A 255 8.62 20.24 -1.25
N ASN A 256 7.61 21.04 -0.90
CA ASN A 256 7.48 21.65 0.42
C ASN A 256 7.35 20.58 1.53
N ALA A 257 6.59 19.51 1.29
CA ALA A 257 6.46 18.41 2.25
C ALA A 257 7.79 17.70 2.49
N LEU A 258 8.58 17.45 1.43
CA LEU A 258 9.89 16.85 1.55
C LEU A 258 10.87 17.74 2.34
N ASP A 259 10.93 19.02 1.99
CA ASP A 259 11.82 19.98 2.66
C ASP A 259 11.39 20.21 4.11
N LEU A 260 10.08 20.25 4.39
CA LEU A 260 9.55 20.36 5.75
C LEU A 260 9.90 19.13 6.60
N ALA A 261 9.73 17.91 6.05
CA ALA A 261 10.08 16.67 6.74
C ALA A 261 11.59 16.62 7.07
N ALA A 262 12.45 16.97 6.11
CA ALA A 262 13.89 17.06 6.30
C ALA A 262 14.24 18.03 7.43
N LYS A 263 13.69 19.27 7.37
CA LYS A 263 13.93 20.30 8.39
C LYS A 263 13.45 19.89 9.79
N ARG A 264 12.30 19.21 9.90
CA ARG A 264 11.79 18.71 11.18
C ARG A 264 12.71 17.65 11.78
N LEU A 265 13.22 16.73 10.95
CA LEU A 265 14.18 15.69 11.37
C LEU A 265 15.51 16.29 11.81
N GLU A 266 16.07 17.26 11.07
CA GLU A 266 17.27 18.01 11.46
C GLU A 266 17.08 18.73 12.80
N THR A 267 15.94 19.41 12.97
CA THR A 267 15.61 20.12 14.21
C THR A 267 15.52 19.17 15.39
N ALA A 268 15.03 17.93 15.17
CA ALA A 268 14.98 16.88 16.19
C ALA A 268 16.34 16.22 16.45
N GLY A 269 17.36 16.55 15.64
CA GLY A 269 18.75 16.12 15.82
C GLY A 269 19.21 14.97 14.93
N ALA A 270 18.41 14.55 13.94
CA ALA A 270 18.87 13.60 12.93
C ALA A 270 19.90 14.25 11.98
N VAL A 271 20.81 13.45 11.45
CA VAL A 271 21.68 13.86 10.34
C VAL A 271 20.90 13.64 9.03
N VAL A 272 20.66 14.71 8.27
CA VAL A 272 20.00 14.63 6.96
C VAL A 272 21.00 15.05 5.88
N GLU A 273 21.23 14.19 4.88
CA GLU A 273 22.22 14.41 3.83
C GLU A 273 21.62 14.14 2.46
N GLU A 274 21.94 14.97 1.47
CA GLU A 274 21.46 14.77 0.10
C GLU A 274 22.08 13.53 -0.51
N VAL A 275 21.22 12.72 -1.15
CA VAL A 275 21.62 11.52 -1.88
C VAL A 275 21.48 11.76 -3.37
N VAL A 276 22.60 11.71 -4.08
CA VAL A 276 22.65 11.75 -5.53
C VAL A 276 22.72 10.32 -6.06
N LEU A 277 21.69 9.94 -6.83
CA LEU A 277 21.65 8.62 -7.45
C LEU A 277 22.63 8.57 -8.64
N PRO A 278 23.31 7.43 -8.87
CA PRO A 278 24.11 7.23 -10.09
C PRO A 278 23.30 7.39 -11.37
N ALA A 279 23.92 7.81 -12.47
CA ALA A 279 23.27 8.08 -13.75
C ALA A 279 22.45 6.90 -14.33
N ALA A 280 22.79 5.65 -13.96
CA ALA A 280 21.98 4.48 -14.35
C ALA A 280 20.50 4.57 -13.89
N PHE A 281 20.22 5.34 -12.83
CA PHE A 281 18.85 5.53 -12.34
C PHE A 281 18.02 6.49 -13.20
N ASP A 282 18.59 7.24 -14.11
CA ASP A 282 17.86 8.20 -14.97
C ASP A 282 16.84 7.47 -15.86
N GLU A 283 17.15 6.24 -16.28
CA GLU A 283 16.27 5.43 -17.14
C GLU A 283 15.42 4.40 -16.40
N ILE A 284 15.53 4.33 -15.05
CA ILE A 284 14.88 3.27 -14.25
C ILE A 284 13.35 3.30 -14.32
N THR A 285 12.75 4.49 -14.51
CA THR A 285 11.30 4.65 -14.66
C THR A 285 10.81 4.05 -15.97
N GLU A 286 11.58 4.23 -17.05
CA GLU A 286 11.28 3.60 -18.35
C GLU A 286 11.48 2.07 -18.29
N ALA A 287 12.52 1.61 -17.60
CA ALA A 287 12.70 0.17 -17.37
C ALA A 287 11.50 -0.44 -16.61
N GLN A 288 11.01 0.23 -15.57
CA GLN A 288 9.81 -0.23 -14.84
C GLN A 288 8.59 -0.29 -15.76
N ARG A 289 8.39 0.72 -16.63
CA ARG A 289 7.28 0.75 -17.59
C ARG A 289 7.37 -0.40 -18.60
N ILE A 290 8.56 -0.71 -19.08
CA ILE A 290 8.78 -1.82 -20.03
C ILE A 290 8.48 -3.17 -19.37
N VAL A 291 8.99 -3.41 -18.15
CA VAL A 291 8.69 -4.62 -17.38
C VAL A 291 7.19 -4.75 -17.16
N LEU A 292 6.54 -3.68 -16.70
CA LEU A 292 5.11 -3.64 -16.46
C LEU A 292 4.28 -4.04 -17.70
N LEU A 293 4.56 -3.42 -18.83
CA LEU A 293 3.82 -3.66 -20.07
C LEU A 293 4.14 -5.03 -20.70
N GLY A 294 5.39 -5.44 -20.62
CA GLY A 294 5.83 -6.72 -21.18
C GLY A 294 5.28 -7.91 -20.38
N GLU A 295 5.30 -7.88 -19.07
CA GLU A 295 4.68 -8.91 -18.22
C GLU A 295 3.16 -8.87 -18.31
N GLY A 296 2.57 -7.68 -18.41
CA GLY A 296 1.13 -7.48 -18.58
C GLY A 296 0.57 -8.15 -19.84
N ARG A 297 1.39 -8.34 -20.88
CA ARG A 297 0.99 -9.08 -22.08
C ARG A 297 0.53 -10.51 -21.77
N GLY A 298 1.29 -11.22 -20.95
CA GLY A 298 0.95 -12.59 -20.54
C GLY A 298 -0.14 -12.62 -19.45
N ALA A 299 -0.16 -11.62 -18.56
CA ALA A 299 -1.04 -11.57 -17.43
C ALA A 299 -2.54 -11.54 -17.77
N PHE A 300 -2.90 -10.91 -18.90
CA PHE A 300 -4.29 -10.76 -19.36
C PHE A 300 -4.63 -11.61 -20.58
N LEU A 301 -3.73 -12.49 -21.04
CA LEU A 301 -3.97 -13.32 -22.22
C LEU A 301 -5.14 -14.29 -22.02
N GLY A 302 -5.32 -14.81 -20.80
CA GLY A 302 -6.43 -15.71 -20.48
C GLY A 302 -7.79 -15.03 -20.67
N GLU A 303 -7.97 -13.85 -20.08
CA GLU A 303 -9.19 -13.05 -20.21
C GLU A 303 -9.39 -12.56 -21.67
N TYR A 304 -8.30 -12.22 -22.36
CA TYR A 304 -8.34 -11.82 -23.75
C TYR A 304 -8.92 -12.92 -24.65
N LEU A 305 -8.50 -14.16 -24.44
CA LEU A 305 -8.97 -15.31 -25.24
C LEU A 305 -10.38 -15.77 -24.84
N ALA A 306 -10.68 -15.78 -23.53
CA ALA A 306 -11.93 -16.34 -23.03
C ALA A 306 -13.09 -15.35 -22.99
N ALA A 307 -12.81 -14.04 -22.80
CA ALA A 307 -13.84 -13.03 -22.51
C ALA A 307 -13.54 -11.68 -23.21
N HIS A 308 -13.06 -11.71 -24.45
CA HIS A 308 -12.61 -10.54 -25.21
C HIS A 308 -13.59 -9.37 -25.19
N ALA A 309 -14.89 -9.65 -25.38
CA ALA A 309 -15.93 -8.60 -25.43
C ALA A 309 -16.13 -7.87 -24.10
N LEU A 310 -15.85 -8.52 -22.96
CA LEU A 310 -15.97 -7.96 -21.61
C LEU A 310 -14.67 -7.32 -21.13
N LEU A 311 -13.52 -7.69 -21.72
CA LEU A 311 -12.23 -7.17 -21.34
C LEU A 311 -12.07 -5.72 -21.83
N HIS A 312 -11.69 -4.81 -20.92
CA HIS A 312 -11.46 -3.40 -21.27
C HIS A 312 -10.32 -3.25 -22.29
N GLU A 313 -10.38 -2.23 -23.13
CA GLU A 313 -9.39 -1.98 -24.19
C GLU A 313 -7.95 -1.88 -23.67
N ASP A 314 -7.74 -1.24 -22.50
CA ASP A 314 -6.43 -1.15 -21.85
C ASP A 314 -5.72 -2.52 -21.73
N PHE A 315 -6.47 -3.59 -21.48
CA PHE A 315 -5.94 -4.94 -21.30
C PHE A 315 -5.79 -5.68 -22.62
N ARG A 316 -6.72 -5.41 -23.57
CA ARG A 316 -6.58 -5.91 -24.96
C ARG A 316 -5.30 -5.36 -25.58
N ASP A 317 -5.04 -4.06 -25.42
CA ASP A 317 -3.84 -3.40 -25.95
C ASP A 317 -2.55 -4.00 -25.40
N ARG A 318 -2.56 -4.41 -24.11
CA ARG A 318 -1.42 -5.13 -23.51
C ARG A 318 -1.26 -6.53 -24.10
N ALA A 319 -2.33 -7.33 -24.17
CA ALA A 319 -2.31 -8.67 -24.73
C ALA A 319 -1.82 -8.68 -26.20
N GLU A 320 -2.26 -7.70 -26.98
CA GLU A 320 -1.88 -7.50 -28.38
C GLU A 320 -0.49 -6.85 -28.55
N ASN A 321 0.16 -6.45 -27.44
CA ASN A 321 1.45 -5.75 -27.47
C ASN A 321 1.45 -4.45 -28.30
N LYS A 322 0.37 -3.67 -28.25
CA LYS A 322 0.30 -2.38 -28.96
C LYS A 322 1.35 -1.36 -28.52
N PHE A 323 1.95 -1.58 -27.35
CA PHE A 323 3.05 -0.76 -26.83
C PHE A 323 4.41 -1.11 -27.44
N GLY A 324 4.48 -2.13 -28.31
CA GLY A 324 5.69 -2.49 -29.04
C GLY A 324 6.85 -2.95 -28.15
N ILE A 325 6.57 -3.64 -27.05
CA ILE A 325 7.61 -4.17 -26.17
C ILE A 325 8.27 -5.37 -26.86
N THR A 326 9.58 -5.26 -27.10
CA THR A 326 10.39 -6.31 -27.75
C THR A 326 11.18 -7.13 -26.72
N PRO A 327 11.63 -8.34 -27.08
CA PRO A 327 12.51 -9.13 -26.23
C PRO A 327 13.81 -8.41 -25.82
N GLU A 328 14.38 -7.59 -26.72
CA GLU A 328 15.58 -6.78 -26.48
C GLU A 328 15.32 -5.74 -25.40
N ARG A 329 14.19 -5.02 -25.49
CA ARG A 329 13.78 -4.03 -24.47
C ARG A 329 13.52 -4.69 -23.13
N MET A 330 12.89 -5.88 -23.11
CA MET A 330 12.68 -6.63 -21.87
C MET A 330 14.01 -7.01 -21.21
N ARG A 331 14.97 -7.57 -21.96
CA ARG A 331 16.30 -7.90 -21.43
C ARG A 331 16.97 -6.66 -20.86
N TRP A 332 17.03 -5.60 -21.65
CA TRP A 332 17.62 -4.34 -21.20
C TRP A 332 17.00 -3.85 -19.87
N ALA A 333 15.67 -3.86 -19.75
CA ALA A 333 14.97 -3.39 -18.54
C ALA A 333 15.28 -4.25 -17.31
N TYR A 334 15.35 -5.57 -17.46
CA TYR A 334 15.74 -6.47 -16.38
C TYR A 334 17.20 -6.30 -15.97
N ASP A 335 18.10 -6.16 -16.93
CA ASP A 335 19.54 -5.99 -16.70
C ASP A 335 19.77 -4.65 -15.98
N LEU A 336 19.19 -3.56 -16.47
CA LEU A 336 19.26 -2.25 -15.80
C LEU A 336 18.72 -2.31 -14.39
N ALA A 337 17.56 -2.96 -14.17
CA ALA A 337 16.99 -3.13 -12.85
C ALA A 337 17.91 -3.93 -11.92
N SER A 338 18.58 -4.95 -12.44
CA SER A 338 19.56 -5.75 -11.69
C SER A 338 20.76 -4.91 -11.26
N ASP A 339 21.30 -4.12 -12.18
CA ASP A 339 22.47 -3.28 -11.90
C ASP A 339 22.11 -2.12 -10.94
N CYS A 340 20.94 -1.48 -11.12
CA CYS A 340 20.46 -0.47 -10.18
C CYS A 340 20.22 -1.03 -8.77
N ARG A 341 19.79 -2.29 -8.62
CA ARG A 341 19.69 -2.94 -7.30
C ARG A 341 21.06 -3.11 -6.62
N LYS A 342 22.10 -3.48 -7.37
CA LYS A 342 23.46 -3.59 -6.84
C LYS A 342 24.00 -2.21 -6.44
N LEU A 343 23.78 -1.19 -7.28
CA LEU A 343 24.18 0.18 -6.98
C LEU A 343 23.46 0.72 -5.74
N TRP A 344 22.16 0.42 -5.58
CA TRP A 344 21.39 0.78 -4.39
C TRP A 344 21.95 0.12 -3.12
N ASP A 345 22.21 -1.19 -3.18
CA ASP A 345 22.79 -1.94 -2.03
C ASP A 345 24.18 -1.41 -1.63
N ALA A 346 24.95 -0.86 -2.58
CA ALA A 346 26.24 -0.24 -2.31
C ALA A 346 26.13 1.20 -1.76
N LEU A 347 25.08 1.95 -2.17
CA LEU A 347 24.85 3.33 -1.78
C LEU A 347 24.22 3.45 -0.39
N PHE A 348 23.36 2.49 -0.03
CA PHE A 348 22.50 2.59 1.17
C PHE A 348 23.25 2.54 2.52
N PRO A 349 24.33 1.79 2.74
CA PRO A 349 24.90 1.50 4.07
C PRO A 349 25.17 2.68 5.01
N PRO A 350 25.48 3.92 4.54
CA PRO A 350 25.63 5.06 5.43
C PRO A 350 24.34 5.53 6.11
N TYR A 351 23.17 5.12 5.61
CA TYR A 351 21.87 5.63 6.00
C TYR A 351 21.05 4.60 6.77
N ASP A 352 20.12 5.09 7.62
CA ASP A 352 19.10 4.27 8.27
C ASP A 352 17.81 4.21 7.44
N ALA A 353 17.53 5.28 6.69
CA ALA A 353 16.46 5.34 5.69
C ALA A 353 16.76 6.43 4.65
N ILE A 354 16.11 6.31 3.49
CA ILE A 354 16.09 7.37 2.48
C ILE A 354 14.72 8.02 2.48
N LEU A 355 14.66 9.35 2.65
CA LEU A 355 13.45 10.16 2.61
C LEU A 355 13.22 10.66 1.18
N ALA A 356 11.99 10.50 0.66
CA ALA A 356 11.60 10.92 -0.68
C ALA A 356 10.12 11.35 -0.73
N VAL A 357 9.71 12.00 -1.84
CA VAL A 357 8.30 12.34 -2.07
C VAL A 357 7.47 11.09 -2.32
N ALA A 358 6.23 11.06 -1.79
CA ALA A 358 5.33 9.90 -1.91
C ALA A 358 4.42 9.98 -3.15
N ALA A 359 4.10 11.17 -3.63
CA ALA A 359 3.23 11.44 -4.78
C ALA A 359 3.62 12.74 -5.48
N VAL A 360 3.03 13.01 -6.65
CA VAL A 360 3.32 14.24 -7.42
C VAL A 360 2.89 15.50 -6.68
N GLY A 361 1.78 15.46 -5.94
CA GLY A 361 1.20 16.57 -5.21
C GLY A 361 0.05 16.10 -4.34
N GLU A 362 -0.94 16.98 -4.13
CA GLU A 362 -2.24 16.62 -3.55
C GLU A 362 -3.04 15.66 -4.46
N ALA A 363 -4.05 15.01 -3.89
CA ALA A 363 -4.97 14.17 -4.66
C ALA A 363 -5.62 14.97 -5.82
N PRO A 364 -5.54 14.51 -7.07
CA PRO A 364 -6.21 15.13 -8.21
C PRO A 364 -7.73 15.24 -8.04
N VAL A 365 -8.31 16.28 -8.67
CA VAL A 365 -9.77 16.43 -8.77
C VAL A 365 -10.32 15.37 -9.73
N GLY A 366 -11.47 14.81 -9.38
CA GLY A 366 -12.12 13.73 -10.13
C GLY A 366 -11.62 12.35 -9.73
N ARG A 367 -12.16 11.30 -10.37
CA ARG A 367 -11.84 9.89 -10.12
C ARG A 367 -11.19 9.20 -11.31
N GLN A 368 -11.10 9.87 -12.44
CA GLN A 368 -10.58 9.30 -13.68
C GLN A 368 -9.06 9.11 -13.63
N ASP A 369 -8.38 9.96 -12.87
CA ASP A 369 -6.94 9.88 -12.63
C ASP A 369 -6.67 9.44 -11.19
N THR A 370 -5.92 8.36 -11.03
CA THR A 370 -5.48 7.86 -9.72
C THR A 370 -4.15 8.49 -9.26
N GLY A 371 -3.66 9.47 -10.00
CA GLY A 371 -2.35 10.10 -9.82
C GLY A 371 -1.20 9.33 -10.49
N ASN A 372 -0.11 10.04 -10.77
CA ASN A 372 1.06 9.48 -11.44
C ASN A 372 1.94 8.69 -10.45
N PRO A 373 2.32 7.41 -10.75
CA PRO A 373 3.16 6.58 -9.88
C PRO A 373 4.67 6.89 -9.97
N VAL A 374 5.08 7.92 -10.67
CA VAL A 374 6.46 8.21 -11.06
C VAL A 374 7.45 8.21 -9.89
N PHE A 375 7.03 8.65 -8.69
CA PHE A 375 7.88 8.67 -7.49
C PHE A 375 7.92 7.34 -6.73
N ASN A 376 7.17 6.33 -7.18
CA ASN A 376 7.10 5.01 -6.53
C ASN A 376 7.63 3.90 -7.45
N ALA A 377 7.53 4.10 -8.77
CA ALA A 377 7.84 3.09 -9.79
C ALA A 377 9.28 2.54 -9.65
N MET A 378 10.25 3.43 -9.45
CA MET A 378 11.65 3.10 -9.24
C MET A 378 11.82 2.16 -8.02
N TRP A 379 11.25 2.53 -6.88
CA TRP A 379 11.35 1.77 -5.65
C TRP A 379 10.70 0.39 -5.74
N THR A 380 9.62 0.30 -6.53
CA THR A 380 8.97 -0.98 -6.83
C THR A 380 9.88 -1.87 -7.66
N LEU A 381 10.51 -1.34 -8.71
CA LEU A 381 11.45 -2.09 -9.56
C LEU A 381 12.72 -2.50 -8.80
N LEU A 382 13.17 -1.69 -7.84
CA LEU A 382 14.30 -2.00 -6.97
C LEU A 382 13.99 -3.08 -5.93
N HIS A 383 12.73 -3.47 -5.75
CA HIS A 383 12.28 -4.46 -4.78
C HIS A 383 12.48 -4.05 -3.31
N VAL A 384 12.75 -2.79 -3.02
CA VAL A 384 13.02 -2.28 -1.67
C VAL A 384 11.76 -2.01 -0.87
N PRO A 385 11.77 -2.10 0.46
CA PRO A 385 10.64 -1.72 1.29
C PRO A 385 10.44 -0.20 1.29
N CYS A 386 9.17 0.25 1.31
CA CYS A 386 8.79 1.65 1.39
C CYS A 386 7.68 1.84 2.42
N ILE A 387 7.76 2.90 3.21
CA ILE A 387 6.69 3.32 4.12
C ILE A 387 6.30 4.75 3.78
N GLY A 388 5.05 4.93 3.34
CA GLY A 388 4.42 6.23 3.18
C GLY A 388 3.82 6.71 4.50
N MET A 389 3.98 7.99 4.80
CA MET A 389 3.43 8.61 6.01
C MET A 389 2.90 10.02 5.72
N PRO A 390 1.86 10.48 6.44
CA PRO A 390 1.39 11.86 6.37
C PRO A 390 2.50 12.84 6.80
N CYS A 391 2.56 14.01 6.17
CA CYS A 391 3.54 15.04 6.50
C CYS A 391 2.90 16.41 6.75
N MET A 392 2.07 16.86 5.85
CA MET A 392 1.43 18.18 5.96
C MET A 392 0.07 18.20 5.25
N THR A 393 -0.68 19.27 5.48
CA THR A 393 -1.85 19.62 4.69
C THR A 393 -1.44 20.61 3.60
N GLY A 394 -1.82 20.35 2.37
CA GLY A 394 -1.53 21.21 1.21
C GLY A 394 -2.52 22.38 1.07
N PRO A 395 -2.36 23.18 0.01
CA PRO A 395 -3.11 24.44 -0.17
C PRO A 395 -4.62 24.24 -0.38
N ASN A 396 -5.07 23.04 -0.79
CA ASN A 396 -6.49 22.71 -0.94
C ASN A 396 -7.04 21.87 0.22
N ASN A 397 -6.42 21.94 1.40
CA ASN A 397 -6.75 21.17 2.59
C ASN A 397 -6.66 19.64 2.39
N MET A 398 -5.88 19.18 1.45
CA MET A 398 -5.66 17.76 1.20
C MET A 398 -4.35 17.29 1.85
N PRO A 399 -4.30 16.02 2.30
CA PRO A 399 -3.07 15.44 2.80
C PRO A 399 -1.97 15.41 1.75
N VAL A 400 -0.74 15.69 2.17
CA VAL A 400 0.49 15.47 1.39
C VAL A 400 1.46 14.66 2.24
N GLY A 401 1.81 13.48 1.74
CA GLY A 401 2.72 12.56 2.42
C GLY A 401 4.12 12.57 1.85
N VAL A 402 5.04 12.02 2.63
CA VAL A 402 6.38 11.62 2.23
C VAL A 402 6.54 10.11 2.38
N GLN A 403 7.61 9.54 1.83
CA GLN A 403 7.94 8.14 2.05
C GLN A 403 9.38 7.98 2.53
N ILE A 404 9.60 6.95 3.34
CA ILE A 404 10.95 6.46 3.66
C ILE A 404 11.17 5.12 2.99
N ILE A 405 12.40 4.88 2.54
CA ILE A 405 12.83 3.70 1.80
C ILE A 405 13.99 3.04 2.53
N GLY A 406 13.94 1.71 2.67
CA GLY A 406 14.98 0.89 3.26
C GLY A 406 15.80 0.09 2.23
N PRO A 407 16.80 -0.69 2.68
CA PRO A 407 17.46 -1.68 1.84
C PRO A 407 16.57 -2.89 1.66
N ARG A 408 16.83 -3.70 0.63
CA ARG A 408 16.13 -4.97 0.45
C ARG A 408 16.27 -5.85 1.70
N PHE A 409 15.17 -6.45 2.15
CA PHE A 409 15.07 -7.26 3.39
C PHE A 409 15.35 -6.47 4.69
N GLY A 410 15.40 -5.13 4.61
CA GLY A 410 15.52 -4.24 5.76
C GLY A 410 14.18 -3.75 6.31
N ASP A 411 13.10 -4.50 6.11
CA ASP A 411 11.72 -4.12 6.46
C ASP A 411 11.57 -3.78 7.94
N ALA A 412 12.16 -4.58 8.83
CA ALA A 412 12.10 -4.38 10.28
C ALA A 412 12.82 -3.09 10.72
N ALA A 413 14.04 -2.88 10.23
CA ALA A 413 14.80 -1.66 10.52
C ALA A 413 14.09 -0.42 9.99
N LEU A 414 13.44 -0.50 8.80
CA LEU A 414 12.66 0.60 8.26
C LEU A 414 11.42 0.91 9.11
N LEU A 415 10.76 -0.11 9.68
CA LEU A 415 9.66 0.07 10.63
C LEU A 415 10.14 0.74 11.92
N ASP A 416 11.32 0.37 12.45
CA ASP A 416 11.90 1.03 13.61
C ASP A 416 12.14 2.51 13.34
N VAL A 417 12.74 2.84 12.18
CA VAL A 417 12.91 4.23 11.76
C VAL A 417 11.56 4.93 11.62
N ALA A 418 10.56 4.29 11.00
CA ALA A 418 9.22 4.87 10.83
C ALA A 418 8.57 5.24 12.16
N GLU A 419 8.66 4.39 13.18
CA GLU A 419 8.10 4.68 14.52
C GLU A 419 8.80 5.87 15.19
N VAL A 420 10.09 6.05 14.97
CA VAL A 420 10.85 7.20 15.50
C VAL A 420 10.55 8.48 14.74
N VAL A 421 10.48 8.44 13.41
CA VAL A 421 10.36 9.67 12.58
C VAL A 421 8.92 10.12 12.36
N ALA A 422 7.93 9.23 12.39
CA ALA A 422 6.54 9.58 12.08
C ALA A 422 5.95 10.68 12.98
N PRO A 423 6.15 10.68 14.32
CA PRO A 423 5.67 11.76 15.18
C PRO A 423 6.33 13.11 14.89
N ILE A 424 7.55 13.10 14.34
CA ILE A 424 8.34 14.29 14.01
C ILE A 424 7.91 14.83 12.65
N VAL A 425 7.77 13.96 11.66
CA VAL A 425 7.39 14.32 10.29
C VAL A 425 5.95 14.81 10.20
N GLY A 426 5.03 14.22 10.96
CA GLY A 426 3.62 14.60 10.97
C GLY A 426 3.31 15.90 11.74
N GLY A 427 4.19 16.34 12.64
CA GLY A 427 4.08 17.57 13.45
C GLY A 427 3.22 17.43 14.65
#